data_6091b1823c37337bb8cabf285a7c0cde
#
_entry.id   6091b1823c37337bb8cabf285a7c0cde
#
_cell.length_a   1.000
_cell.length_b   1.000
_cell.length_c   1.000
_cell.angle_alpha   90.00
_cell.angle_beta   90.00
_cell.angle_gamma   90.00
#
_symmetry.space_group_name_H-M   'P 1'
#
loop_
_entity.id
_entity.type
_entity.pdbx_description
1 polymer ?
#
loop_
_entity_poly.entity_id
_entity_poly.type
_entity_poly.pdbx_seq_one_letter_code
_entity_poly.pdbx_strand_id
1 'polypeptide(L)'
;IDTDIGLRNLDVVMGLENHIIYNIVDVIEGNCRLHQAIIKDRKHSNLYLLPSAQSKDKDAINPNQMVNLVEKLKTQYDYILIDCPAGIEQGFRNAIAAATTAVVVTTPEVSAIRDADRIIGLLEKDGMASIYLLVNKLRPDLVKKGDMMSSEDVSEILGSEIIGCINDDVNVVIATNRGEALVDQNTSTGKSLTHIAEKLTGEKIYMDKDERRFSLLFFRNLFSRGEIK
;
A
#
# COMPACT_ATOMS: atom_id res chain seq x y z
N ILE A 1 -5.86 9.62 0.89
CA ILE A 1 -7.05 9.86 0.04
C ILE A 1 -7.64 8.52 -0.33
N ASP A 2 -8.91 8.31 -0.04
CA ASP A 2 -9.69 7.18 -0.52
C ASP A 2 -10.28 7.53 -1.90
N THR A 3 -9.99 6.73 -2.92
CA THR A 3 -10.51 6.93 -4.28
C THR A 3 -11.48 5.83 -4.74
N ASP A 4 -11.90 4.94 -3.82
CA ASP A 4 -12.87 3.89 -4.10
C ASP A 4 -14.32 4.44 -4.01
N ILE A 5 -14.69 5.22 -5.03
CA ILE A 5 -16.03 5.85 -5.10
C ILE A 5 -17.11 4.77 -5.23
N GLY A 6 -18.09 4.85 -4.35
CA GLY A 6 -19.22 3.91 -4.28
C GLY A 6 -19.06 2.82 -3.21
N LEU A 7 -17.85 2.45 -2.77
CA LEU A 7 -17.63 1.45 -1.73
C LEU A 7 -17.15 2.05 -0.41
N ARG A 8 -16.20 2.97 -0.43
CA ARG A 8 -15.70 3.70 0.75
C ARG A 8 -15.40 2.77 1.93
N ASN A 9 -14.24 2.11 1.90
CA ASN A 9 -13.86 1.15 2.93
C ASN A 9 -12.72 1.62 3.84
N LEU A 10 -11.90 2.58 3.41
CA LEU A 10 -10.71 3.02 4.14
C LEU A 10 -11.08 3.68 5.48
N ASP A 11 -12.18 4.42 5.54
CA ASP A 11 -12.68 5.05 6.75
C ASP A 11 -13.07 4.03 7.83
N VAL A 12 -13.64 2.89 7.44
CA VAL A 12 -13.98 1.78 8.35
C VAL A 12 -12.71 1.15 8.93
N VAL A 13 -11.70 0.90 8.07
CA VAL A 13 -10.40 0.36 8.51
C VAL A 13 -9.70 1.30 9.49
N MET A 14 -9.88 2.62 9.31
CA MET A 14 -9.32 3.65 10.20
C MET A 14 -10.20 3.97 11.41
N GLY A 15 -11.41 3.41 11.52
CA GLY A 15 -12.37 3.71 12.60
C GLY A 15 -12.88 5.15 12.58
N LEU A 16 -12.99 5.76 11.40
CA LEU A 16 -13.39 7.16 11.19
C LEU A 16 -14.77 7.32 10.53
N GLU A 17 -15.48 6.24 10.25
CA GLU A 17 -16.75 6.20 9.52
C GLU A 17 -17.84 7.12 10.08
N ASN A 18 -17.85 7.34 11.39
CA ASN A 18 -18.84 8.18 12.08
C ASN A 18 -18.50 9.68 12.09
N HIS A 19 -17.39 10.09 11.47
CA HIS A 19 -16.89 11.48 11.47
C HIS A 19 -17.01 12.17 10.12
N ILE A 20 -17.53 11.46 9.11
CA ILE A 20 -17.58 11.94 7.73
C ILE A 20 -18.84 12.78 7.53
N ILE A 21 -18.64 14.06 7.23
CA ILE A 21 -19.70 14.99 6.83
C ILE A 21 -19.61 15.29 5.34
N TYR A 22 -18.41 15.50 4.85
CA TYR A 22 -18.10 15.76 3.45
C TYR A 22 -17.06 14.76 2.94
N ASN A 23 -16.99 14.59 1.64
CA ASN A 23 -16.11 13.65 0.95
C ASN A 23 -15.38 14.32 -0.23
N ILE A 24 -14.54 13.58 -0.93
CA ILE A 24 -13.74 14.07 -2.05
C ILE A 24 -14.61 14.66 -3.18
N VAL A 25 -15.77 14.07 -3.45
CA VAL A 25 -16.69 14.55 -4.51
C VAL A 25 -17.29 15.90 -4.12
N ASP A 26 -17.68 16.09 -2.84
CA ASP A 26 -18.18 17.38 -2.35
C ASP A 26 -17.15 18.51 -2.53
N VAL A 27 -15.87 18.21 -2.30
CA VAL A 27 -14.77 19.17 -2.53
C VAL A 27 -14.67 19.53 -4.01
N ILE A 28 -14.75 18.53 -4.90
CA ILE A 28 -14.59 18.72 -6.35
C ILE A 28 -15.79 19.45 -6.96
N GLU A 29 -17.00 19.15 -6.48
CA GLU A 29 -18.23 19.83 -6.87
C GLU A 29 -18.34 21.25 -6.27
N GLY A 30 -17.47 21.62 -5.32
CA GLY A 30 -17.49 22.93 -4.66
C GLY A 30 -18.55 23.07 -3.55
N ASN A 31 -19.12 21.96 -3.10
CA ASN A 31 -20.12 21.92 -2.02
C ASN A 31 -19.51 22.23 -0.65
N CYS A 32 -18.20 22.03 -0.50
CA CYS A 32 -17.45 22.36 0.70
C CYS A 32 -16.00 22.77 0.35
N ARG A 33 -15.31 23.35 1.34
CA ARG A 33 -13.87 23.64 1.25
C ARG A 33 -13.09 22.36 1.61
N LEU A 34 -11.90 22.19 1.01
CA LEU A 34 -11.03 21.02 1.21
C LEU A 34 -10.83 20.66 2.70
N HIS A 35 -10.51 21.66 3.56
CA HIS A 35 -10.27 21.42 4.98
C HIS A 35 -11.51 20.95 5.76
N GLN A 36 -12.73 21.11 5.21
CA GLN A 36 -13.97 20.62 5.84
C GLN A 36 -14.22 19.13 5.56
N ALA A 37 -13.65 18.60 4.47
CA ALA A 37 -13.75 17.19 4.11
C ALA A 37 -12.59 16.35 4.67
N ILE A 38 -11.47 16.96 5.08
CA ILE A 38 -10.33 16.27 5.66
C ILE A 38 -10.60 15.97 7.13
N ILE A 39 -10.46 14.71 7.51
CA ILE A 39 -10.66 14.22 8.86
C ILE A 39 -9.30 13.89 9.47
N LYS A 40 -9.03 14.40 10.65
CA LYS A 40 -7.82 14.06 11.41
C LYS A 40 -8.02 12.75 12.14
N ASP A 41 -7.02 11.86 12.06
CA ASP A 41 -7.00 10.64 12.86
C ASP A 41 -6.96 10.95 14.35
N ARG A 42 -7.56 10.08 15.16
CA ARG A 42 -7.68 10.27 16.61
C ARG A 42 -6.42 9.90 17.37
N LYS A 43 -5.68 8.90 16.87
CA LYS A 43 -4.50 8.35 17.53
C LYS A 43 -3.22 9.01 17.01
N HIS A 44 -3.17 9.30 15.70
CA HIS A 44 -1.98 9.80 15.03
C HIS A 44 -2.18 11.27 14.62
N SER A 45 -1.54 12.16 15.34
CA SER A 45 -1.73 13.62 15.18
C SER A 45 -1.37 14.15 13.79
N ASN A 46 -0.58 13.42 13.01
CA ASN A 46 -0.09 13.80 11.68
C ASN A 46 -0.76 12.98 10.56
N LEU A 47 -1.75 12.14 10.89
CA LEU A 47 -2.49 11.35 9.92
C LEU A 47 -3.86 11.98 9.65
N TYR A 48 -4.22 12.07 8.38
CA TYR A 48 -5.47 12.66 7.93
C TYR A 48 -6.09 11.80 6.83
N LEU A 49 -7.41 11.76 6.78
CA LEU A 49 -8.17 11.06 5.75
C LEU A 49 -9.02 12.06 4.96
N LEU A 50 -8.94 12.00 3.64
CA LEU A 50 -9.94 12.55 2.73
C LEU A 50 -10.78 11.38 2.22
N PRO A 51 -12.02 11.19 2.71
CA PRO A 51 -12.82 10.02 2.40
C PRO A 51 -13.44 10.07 1.02
N SER A 52 -13.73 8.90 0.47
CA SER A 52 -14.50 8.72 -0.76
C SER A 52 -16.00 8.93 -0.55
N ALA A 53 -16.77 9.02 -1.63
CA ALA A 53 -18.23 9.11 -1.61
C ALA A 53 -18.88 7.72 -1.67
N GLN A 54 -19.93 7.49 -0.86
CA GLN A 54 -20.67 6.21 -0.84
C GLN A 54 -21.68 6.05 -1.97
N SER A 55 -22.30 7.12 -2.40
CA SER A 55 -23.51 7.11 -3.25
C SER A 55 -23.34 7.94 -4.54
N LYS A 56 -22.15 8.00 -5.07
CA LYS A 56 -21.87 8.69 -6.35
C LYS A 56 -21.36 7.68 -7.38
N ASP A 57 -21.53 8.04 -8.65
CA ASP A 57 -21.00 7.25 -9.73
C ASP A 57 -19.47 7.26 -9.76
N LYS A 58 -18.86 6.18 -10.21
CA LYS A 58 -17.40 6.04 -10.30
C LYS A 58 -16.76 7.12 -11.17
N ASP A 59 -17.51 7.72 -12.08
CA ASP A 59 -17.08 8.78 -13.00
C ASP A 59 -17.27 10.21 -12.44
N ALA A 60 -17.66 10.34 -11.16
CA ALA A 60 -17.85 11.64 -10.50
C ALA A 60 -16.59 12.48 -10.44
N ILE A 61 -15.41 11.87 -10.57
CA ILE A 61 -14.09 12.50 -10.57
C ILE A 61 -13.34 12.13 -11.85
N ASN A 62 -12.66 13.10 -12.46
CA ASN A 62 -11.75 12.85 -13.58
C ASN A 62 -10.27 13.07 -13.18
N PRO A 63 -9.31 12.58 -14.02
CA PRO A 63 -7.88 12.69 -13.73
C PRO A 63 -7.39 14.12 -13.47
N ASN A 64 -7.86 15.10 -14.24
CA ASN A 64 -7.44 16.49 -14.08
C ASN A 64 -7.91 17.10 -12.74
N GLN A 65 -9.11 16.74 -12.31
CA GLN A 65 -9.64 17.16 -11.00
C GLN A 65 -8.81 16.55 -9.86
N MET A 66 -8.40 15.29 -10.01
CA MET A 66 -7.55 14.60 -9.03
C MET A 66 -6.16 15.24 -8.95
N VAL A 67 -5.53 15.55 -10.09
CA VAL A 67 -4.26 16.28 -10.15
C VAL A 67 -4.37 17.62 -9.43
N ASN A 68 -5.38 18.44 -9.75
CA ASN A 68 -5.60 19.73 -9.14
C ASN A 68 -5.83 19.67 -7.63
N LEU A 69 -6.48 18.60 -7.14
CA LEU A 69 -6.69 18.36 -5.72
C LEU A 69 -5.38 18.02 -5.01
N VAL A 70 -4.60 17.11 -5.57
CA VAL A 70 -3.31 16.70 -5.01
C VAL A 70 -2.31 17.83 -5.00
N GLU A 71 -2.25 18.69 -6.03
CA GLU A 71 -1.40 19.87 -6.04
C GLU A 71 -1.71 20.85 -4.90
N LYS A 72 -2.97 21.00 -4.53
CA LYS A 72 -3.36 21.81 -3.34
C LYS A 72 -2.90 21.16 -2.04
N LEU A 73 -2.93 19.83 -1.95
CA LEU A 73 -2.53 19.08 -0.76
C LEU A 73 -1.00 19.06 -0.57
N LYS A 74 -0.22 19.04 -1.64
CA LYS A 74 1.25 19.07 -1.61
C LYS A 74 1.84 20.25 -0.85
N THR A 75 1.09 21.34 -0.71
CA THR A 75 1.53 22.51 0.06
C THR A 75 1.34 22.37 1.57
N GLN A 76 0.66 21.32 2.03
CA GLN A 76 0.23 21.15 3.42
C GLN A 76 0.69 19.80 4.02
N TYR A 77 1.03 18.83 3.19
CA TYR A 77 1.36 17.46 3.61
C TYR A 77 2.67 17.00 2.96
N ASP A 78 3.51 16.36 3.75
CA ASP A 78 4.80 15.80 3.31
C ASP A 78 4.59 14.56 2.42
N TYR A 79 3.57 13.75 2.76
CA TYR A 79 3.21 12.53 2.03
C TYR A 79 1.71 12.51 1.73
N ILE A 80 1.35 12.12 0.52
CA ILE A 80 -0.03 11.92 0.09
C ILE A 80 -0.16 10.51 -0.43
N LEU A 81 -0.87 9.66 0.32
CA LEU A 81 -1.18 8.29 -0.08
C LEU A 81 -2.54 8.29 -0.77
N ILE A 82 -2.60 7.71 -1.96
CA ILE A 82 -3.83 7.55 -2.74
C ILE A 82 -4.19 6.07 -2.71
N ASP A 83 -5.22 5.73 -1.96
CA ASP A 83 -5.78 4.38 -1.93
C ASP A 83 -6.57 4.13 -3.22
N CYS A 84 -6.02 3.26 -4.06
CA CYS A 84 -6.51 3.01 -5.40
C CYS A 84 -7.47 1.82 -5.40
N PRO A 85 -8.67 1.94 -5.97
CA PRO A 85 -9.59 0.82 -6.10
C PRO A 85 -9.02 -0.30 -6.96
N ALA A 86 -9.51 -1.52 -6.76
CA ALA A 86 -9.17 -2.65 -7.59
C ALA A 86 -9.59 -2.44 -9.06
N GLY A 87 -8.83 -3.02 -9.99
CA GLY A 87 -9.11 -2.94 -11.42
C GLY A 87 -8.38 -1.79 -12.13
N ILE A 88 -8.76 -1.51 -13.36
CA ILE A 88 -8.09 -0.58 -14.29
C ILE A 88 -9.02 0.51 -14.83
N GLU A 89 -10.14 0.70 -14.16
CA GLU A 89 -11.20 1.63 -14.58
C GLU A 89 -10.88 3.08 -14.18
N GLN A 90 -11.90 3.94 -14.15
CA GLN A 90 -11.75 5.37 -13.89
C GLN A 90 -11.04 5.70 -12.56
N GLY A 91 -11.34 4.96 -11.48
CA GLY A 91 -10.67 5.15 -10.17
C GLY A 91 -9.16 4.95 -10.24
N PHE A 92 -8.71 3.90 -10.92
CA PHE A 92 -7.29 3.66 -11.18
C PHE A 92 -6.65 4.82 -11.98
N ARG A 93 -7.30 5.27 -13.06
CA ARG A 93 -6.80 6.40 -13.88
C ARG A 93 -6.69 7.69 -13.09
N ASN A 94 -7.66 7.95 -12.22
CA ASN A 94 -7.65 9.12 -11.34
C ASN A 94 -6.47 9.06 -10.36
N ALA A 95 -6.23 7.89 -9.75
CA ALA A 95 -5.15 7.70 -8.79
C ALA A 95 -3.77 7.88 -9.43
N ILE A 96 -3.49 7.21 -10.55
CA ILE A 96 -2.18 7.26 -11.22
C ILE A 96 -1.87 8.64 -11.81
N ALA A 97 -2.87 9.37 -12.30
CA ALA A 97 -2.65 10.70 -12.87
C ALA A 97 -2.08 11.71 -11.87
N ALA A 98 -2.35 11.54 -10.58
CA ALA A 98 -1.91 12.44 -9.53
C ALA A 98 -0.70 11.90 -8.74
N ALA A 99 -0.32 10.64 -8.94
CA ALA A 99 0.76 9.98 -8.23
C ALA A 99 2.12 10.16 -8.93
N THR A 100 3.20 10.16 -8.16
CA THR A 100 4.58 10.17 -8.66
C THR A 100 5.26 8.81 -8.45
N THR A 101 4.71 8.00 -7.56
CA THR A 101 5.24 6.69 -7.19
C THR A 101 4.07 5.73 -7.02
N ALA A 102 4.23 4.51 -7.47
CA ALA A 102 3.25 3.44 -7.28
C ALA A 102 3.81 2.30 -6.43
N VAL A 103 2.99 1.78 -5.52
CA VAL A 103 3.26 0.53 -4.81
C VAL A 103 2.21 -0.47 -5.25
N VAL A 104 2.63 -1.45 -6.04
CA VAL A 104 1.75 -2.54 -6.51
C VAL A 104 1.73 -3.63 -5.46
N VAL A 105 0.57 -3.83 -4.84
CA VAL A 105 0.36 -4.86 -3.81
C VAL A 105 -0.22 -6.10 -4.46
N THR A 106 0.47 -7.24 -4.33
CA THR A 106 0.02 -8.52 -4.87
C THR A 106 0.16 -9.66 -3.84
N THR A 107 -0.46 -10.79 -4.12
CA THR A 107 -0.24 -12.04 -3.38
C THR A 107 0.55 -13.02 -4.25
N PRO A 108 1.26 -14.01 -3.66
CA PRO A 108 2.08 -14.97 -4.43
C PRO A 108 1.22 -16.09 -5.07
N GLU A 109 0.13 -15.69 -5.72
CA GLU A 109 -0.81 -16.54 -6.43
C GLU A 109 -0.80 -16.20 -7.92
N VAL A 110 -0.85 -17.19 -8.79
CA VAL A 110 -0.72 -17.03 -10.25
C VAL A 110 -1.68 -16.00 -10.83
N SER A 111 -2.93 -15.97 -10.37
CA SER A 111 -3.93 -14.99 -10.81
C SER A 111 -3.56 -13.56 -10.40
N ALA A 112 -3.18 -13.36 -9.14
CA ALA A 112 -2.81 -12.06 -8.62
C ALA A 112 -1.53 -11.51 -9.28
N ILE A 113 -0.57 -12.38 -9.57
CA ILE A 113 0.67 -12.00 -10.29
C ILE A 113 0.34 -11.56 -11.73
N ARG A 114 -0.56 -12.26 -12.43
CA ARG A 114 -1.00 -11.86 -13.76
C ARG A 114 -1.69 -10.49 -13.77
N ASP A 115 -2.50 -10.22 -12.75
CA ASP A 115 -3.15 -8.92 -12.59
C ASP A 115 -2.12 -7.82 -12.27
N ALA A 116 -1.13 -8.12 -11.40
CA ALA A 116 -0.04 -7.20 -11.08
C ALA A 116 0.82 -6.87 -12.31
N ASP A 117 1.18 -7.87 -13.12
CA ASP A 117 1.91 -7.67 -14.39
C ASP A 117 1.19 -6.70 -15.32
N ARG A 118 -0.13 -6.89 -15.47
CA ARG A 118 -0.96 -5.97 -16.26
C ARG A 118 -0.96 -4.55 -15.71
N ILE A 119 -1.06 -4.39 -14.38
CA ILE A 119 -1.03 -3.06 -13.73
C ILE A 119 0.33 -2.40 -13.94
N ILE A 120 1.44 -3.14 -13.74
CA ILE A 120 2.80 -2.63 -13.94
C ILE A 120 2.97 -2.14 -15.39
N GLY A 121 2.57 -2.94 -16.38
CA GLY A 121 2.64 -2.52 -17.79
C GLY A 121 1.81 -1.27 -18.11
N LEU A 122 0.67 -1.05 -17.44
CA LEU A 122 -0.10 0.19 -17.58
C LEU A 122 0.60 1.38 -16.93
N LEU A 123 1.17 1.22 -15.75
CA LEU A 123 1.93 2.26 -15.04
C LEU A 123 3.15 2.70 -15.85
N GLU A 124 3.90 1.76 -16.40
CA GLU A 124 5.06 2.01 -17.27
C GLU A 124 4.65 2.77 -18.54
N LYS A 125 3.55 2.34 -19.17
CA LYS A 125 3.02 3.00 -20.38
C LYS A 125 2.61 4.45 -20.10
N ASP A 126 2.07 4.72 -18.91
CA ASP A 126 1.68 6.07 -18.49
C ASP A 126 2.86 6.90 -17.96
N GLY A 127 4.10 6.34 -17.99
CA GLY A 127 5.34 7.05 -17.63
C GLY A 127 5.60 7.14 -16.13
N MET A 128 5.03 6.25 -15.31
CA MET A 128 5.32 6.19 -13.88
C MET A 128 6.79 5.86 -13.66
N ALA A 129 7.54 6.78 -13.05
CA ALA A 129 8.99 6.65 -12.92
C ALA A 129 9.42 5.68 -11.81
N SER A 130 8.60 5.53 -10.77
CA SER A 130 8.93 4.70 -9.61
C SER A 130 7.79 3.73 -9.34
N ILE A 131 8.05 2.45 -9.58
CA ILE A 131 7.10 1.36 -9.34
C ILE A 131 7.76 0.36 -8.39
N TYR A 132 7.16 0.15 -7.23
CA TYR A 132 7.61 -0.81 -6.23
C TYR A 132 6.59 -1.92 -6.08
N LEU A 133 7.09 -3.11 -5.72
CA LEU A 133 6.27 -4.30 -5.49
C LEU A 133 6.20 -4.61 -3.98
N LEU A 134 5.01 -4.85 -3.47
CA LEU A 134 4.75 -5.35 -2.13
C LEU A 134 4.07 -6.72 -2.22
N VAL A 135 4.73 -7.75 -1.71
CA VAL A 135 4.15 -9.10 -1.65
C VAL A 135 3.43 -9.30 -0.32
N ASN A 136 2.12 -9.48 -0.38
CA ASN A 136 1.25 -9.66 0.78
C ASN A 136 0.82 -11.13 0.93
N LYS A 137 0.43 -11.51 2.13
CA LYS A 137 -0.06 -12.86 2.48
C LYS A 137 0.92 -13.99 2.13
N LEU A 138 2.22 -13.72 2.27
CA LEU A 138 3.25 -14.73 2.09
C LEU A 138 3.15 -15.80 3.19
N ARG A 139 3.23 -17.06 2.81
CA ARG A 139 3.22 -18.20 3.73
C ARG A 139 4.54 -18.96 3.65
N PRO A 140 5.48 -18.69 4.54
CA PRO A 140 6.82 -19.31 4.51
C PRO A 140 6.82 -20.84 4.58
N ASP A 141 5.79 -21.42 5.22
CA ASP A 141 5.60 -22.88 5.29
C ASP A 141 5.27 -23.50 3.91
N LEU A 142 4.48 -22.81 3.08
CA LEU A 142 4.15 -23.23 1.72
C LEU A 142 5.31 -22.96 0.75
N VAL A 143 6.01 -21.84 0.90
CA VAL A 143 7.20 -21.54 0.09
C VAL A 143 8.27 -22.62 0.29
N LYS A 144 8.54 -23.03 1.53
CA LYS A 144 9.51 -24.11 1.83
C LYS A 144 9.14 -25.44 1.22
N LYS A 145 7.85 -25.72 1.00
CA LYS A 145 7.35 -26.96 0.37
C LYS A 145 7.34 -26.87 -1.15
N GLY A 146 7.49 -25.69 -1.73
CA GLY A 146 7.33 -25.45 -3.17
C GLY A 146 5.87 -25.33 -3.61
N ASP A 147 4.93 -25.15 -2.66
CA ASP A 147 3.50 -25.02 -2.92
C ASP A 147 3.08 -23.54 -3.14
N MET A 148 3.99 -22.59 -2.90
CA MET A 148 3.78 -21.15 -3.08
C MET A 148 5.07 -20.52 -3.61
N MET A 149 4.93 -19.56 -4.52
CA MET A 149 6.07 -18.75 -5.01
C MET A 149 6.71 -17.96 -3.87
N SER A 150 8.03 -17.85 -3.89
CA SER A 150 8.76 -16.96 -3.00
C SER A 150 8.61 -15.51 -3.44
N SER A 151 9.02 -14.57 -2.61
CA SER A 151 9.10 -13.16 -2.97
C SER A 151 10.06 -12.93 -4.14
N GLU A 152 11.16 -13.65 -4.16
CA GLU A 152 12.18 -13.60 -5.21
C GLU A 152 11.61 -14.07 -6.56
N ASP A 153 10.85 -15.18 -6.57
CA ASP A 153 10.16 -15.67 -7.78
C ASP A 153 9.19 -14.61 -8.32
N VAL A 154 8.41 -13.98 -7.43
CA VAL A 154 7.45 -12.92 -7.82
C VAL A 154 8.18 -11.71 -8.40
N SER A 155 9.30 -11.28 -7.80
CA SER A 155 10.12 -10.18 -8.30
C SER A 155 10.72 -10.47 -9.68
N GLU A 156 11.21 -11.69 -9.87
CA GLU A 156 11.79 -12.12 -11.15
C GLU A 156 10.72 -12.14 -12.26
N ILE A 157 9.52 -12.67 -11.96
CA ILE A 157 8.41 -12.72 -12.91
C ILE A 157 7.94 -11.33 -13.32
N LEU A 158 7.79 -10.42 -12.34
CA LEU A 158 7.25 -9.08 -12.58
C LEU A 158 8.30 -8.04 -12.97
N GLY A 159 9.59 -8.38 -12.89
CA GLY A 159 10.69 -7.46 -13.22
C GLY A 159 10.71 -6.19 -12.37
N SER A 160 10.09 -6.19 -11.19
CA SER A 160 9.93 -5.00 -10.35
C SER A 160 10.63 -5.17 -9.00
N GLU A 161 11.15 -4.06 -8.46
CA GLU A 161 11.82 -4.04 -7.16
C GLU A 161 10.84 -4.27 -6.02
N ILE A 162 11.16 -5.24 -5.15
CA ILE A 162 10.39 -5.49 -3.93
C ILE A 162 10.77 -4.50 -2.83
N ILE A 163 9.77 -3.75 -2.39
CA ILE A 163 9.92 -2.85 -1.24
C ILE A 163 9.76 -3.58 0.09
N GLY A 164 8.99 -4.66 0.11
CA GLY A 164 8.81 -5.51 1.28
C GLY A 164 7.84 -6.66 1.08
N CYS A 165 7.78 -7.51 2.10
CA CYS A 165 6.88 -8.66 2.16
C CYS A 165 6.12 -8.67 3.48
N ILE A 166 4.85 -9.04 3.43
CA ILE A 166 3.99 -9.19 4.59
C ILE A 166 3.50 -10.65 4.62
N ASN A 167 3.75 -11.31 5.74
CA ASN A 167 3.26 -12.68 5.93
C ASN A 167 1.74 -12.69 6.13
N ASP A 168 1.12 -13.82 5.82
CA ASP A 168 -0.28 -14.08 6.17
C ASP A 168 -0.42 -14.12 7.71
N ASP A 169 -1.12 -13.12 8.27
CA ASP A 169 -1.20 -12.89 9.72
C ASP A 169 -2.65 -12.62 10.12
N VAL A 170 -3.20 -13.49 10.94
CA VAL A 170 -4.57 -13.37 11.47
C VAL A 170 -4.77 -12.06 12.27
N ASN A 171 -3.71 -11.51 12.86
CA ASN A 171 -3.77 -10.24 13.59
C ASN A 171 -4.18 -9.06 12.69
N VAL A 172 -3.92 -9.13 11.38
CA VAL A 172 -4.41 -8.13 10.40
C VAL A 172 -5.93 -8.07 10.44
N VAL A 173 -6.61 -9.22 10.35
CA VAL A 173 -8.08 -9.29 10.38
C VAL A 173 -8.62 -8.80 11.71
N ILE A 174 -7.98 -9.18 12.82
CA ILE A 174 -8.41 -8.77 14.18
C ILE A 174 -8.28 -7.25 14.34
N ALA A 175 -7.15 -6.66 13.95
CA ALA A 175 -6.89 -5.23 14.07
C ALA A 175 -7.85 -4.43 13.16
N THR A 176 -8.03 -4.85 11.91
CA THR A 176 -8.96 -4.21 10.96
C THR A 176 -10.39 -4.19 11.49
N ASN A 177 -10.88 -5.32 12.02
CA ASN A 177 -12.23 -5.40 12.61
C ASN A 177 -12.42 -4.51 13.85
N ARG A 178 -11.34 -4.08 14.47
CA ARG A 178 -11.36 -3.17 15.64
C ARG A 178 -11.10 -1.71 15.24
N GLY A 179 -10.84 -1.41 13.97
CA GLY A 179 -10.40 -0.09 13.53
C GLY A 179 -9.06 0.31 14.17
N GLU A 180 -8.16 -0.66 14.34
CA GLU A 180 -6.83 -0.47 14.95
C GLU A 180 -5.73 -0.64 13.91
N ALA A 181 -4.74 0.24 13.94
CA ALA A 181 -3.56 0.11 13.08
C ALA A 181 -2.62 -0.97 13.63
N LEU A 182 -2.32 -1.99 12.81
CA LEU A 182 -1.42 -3.07 13.22
C LEU A 182 0.03 -2.59 13.42
N VAL A 183 0.42 -1.51 12.76
CA VAL A 183 1.74 -0.87 12.93
C VAL A 183 1.99 -0.39 14.35
N ASP A 184 0.94 -0.06 15.12
CA ASP A 184 1.05 0.33 16.53
C ASP A 184 1.30 -0.85 17.47
N GLN A 185 1.16 -2.07 16.96
CA GLN A 185 1.31 -3.28 17.74
C GLN A 185 2.70 -3.87 17.53
N ASN A 186 3.34 -4.36 18.60
CA ASN A 186 4.65 -5.00 18.51
C ASN A 186 4.55 -6.44 17.95
N THR A 187 4.09 -6.56 16.69
CA THR A 187 3.98 -7.80 15.94
C THR A 187 5.04 -7.85 14.83
N SER A 188 5.30 -9.04 14.28
CA SER A 188 6.19 -9.19 13.11
C SER A 188 5.66 -8.39 11.91
N THR A 189 4.36 -8.43 11.67
CA THR A 189 3.71 -7.69 10.59
C THR A 189 3.77 -6.17 10.81
N GLY A 190 3.57 -5.68 12.05
CA GLY A 190 3.75 -4.27 12.38
C GLY A 190 5.17 -3.78 12.06
N LYS A 191 6.18 -4.56 12.42
CA LYS A 191 7.60 -4.27 12.09
C LYS A 191 7.84 -4.26 10.59
N SER A 192 7.29 -5.22 9.84
CA SER A 192 7.40 -5.25 8.38
C SER A 192 6.78 -4.01 7.73
N LEU A 193 5.60 -3.57 8.20
CA LEU A 193 4.95 -2.35 7.72
C LEU A 193 5.79 -1.10 8.01
N THR A 194 6.36 -0.99 9.21
CA THR A 194 7.28 0.10 9.58
C THR A 194 8.49 0.14 8.64
N HIS A 195 9.11 -1.01 8.40
CA HIS A 195 10.26 -1.12 7.51
C HIS A 195 9.93 -0.73 6.05
N ILE A 196 8.75 -1.11 5.55
CA ILE A 196 8.27 -0.69 4.24
C ILE A 196 8.09 0.83 4.18
N ALA A 197 7.51 1.43 5.22
CA ALA A 197 7.34 2.87 5.31
C ALA A 197 8.68 3.62 5.33
N GLU A 198 9.66 3.15 6.09
CA GLU A 198 11.02 3.69 6.13
C GLU A 198 11.69 3.64 4.74
N LYS A 199 11.54 2.54 4.00
CA LYS A 199 12.04 2.45 2.62
C LYS A 199 11.38 3.45 1.68
N LEU A 200 10.07 3.63 1.80
CA LEU A 200 9.30 4.57 0.97
C LEU A 200 9.68 6.02 1.24
N THR A 201 9.98 6.36 2.49
CA THR A 201 10.35 7.73 2.91
C THR A 201 11.83 8.04 2.69
N GLY A 202 12.66 7.05 2.38
CA GLY A 202 14.11 7.19 2.24
C GLY A 202 14.85 7.36 3.58
N GLU A 203 14.20 7.09 4.70
CA GLU A 203 14.84 7.08 6.01
C GLU A 203 15.86 5.95 6.12
N LYS A 204 16.98 6.20 6.82
CA LYS A 204 18.00 5.17 7.04
C LYS A 204 17.44 4.08 7.95
N ILE A 205 17.35 2.87 7.44
CA ILE A 205 16.92 1.70 8.17
C ILE A 205 17.99 1.37 9.22
N TYR A 206 17.67 1.54 10.49
CA TYR A 206 18.39 0.90 11.57
C TYR A 206 17.91 -0.54 11.66
N MET A 207 18.60 -1.46 10.97
CA MET A 207 18.35 -2.90 11.14
C MET A 207 18.48 -3.26 12.62
N ASP A 208 17.42 -3.76 13.20
CA ASP A 208 17.46 -4.31 14.56
C ASP A 208 18.46 -5.48 14.60
N LYS A 209 19.21 -5.61 15.69
CA LYS A 209 20.32 -6.58 15.81
C LYS A 209 19.90 -8.04 15.58
N ASP A 210 18.63 -8.36 15.67
CA ASP A 210 18.10 -9.70 15.46
C ASP A 210 18.02 -10.13 13.99
N GLU A 211 17.80 -9.20 13.04
CA GLU A 211 17.83 -9.55 11.60
C GLU A 211 19.24 -9.85 11.07
N ARG A 212 20.29 -9.21 11.63
CA ARG A 212 21.67 -9.53 11.28
C ARG A 212 22.05 -10.98 11.63
N ARG A 213 21.43 -11.56 12.64
CA ARG A 213 21.68 -12.96 13.03
C ARG A 213 21.09 -13.95 12.01
N PHE A 214 19.95 -13.63 11.42
CA PHE A 214 19.32 -14.47 10.40
C PHE A 214 20.09 -14.44 9.07
N SER A 215 20.50 -13.25 8.62
CA SER A 215 21.30 -13.06 7.41
C SER A 215 22.67 -13.75 7.52
N LEU A 216 23.37 -13.63 8.66
CA LEU A 216 24.66 -14.28 8.89
C LEU A 216 24.56 -15.82 8.99
N LEU A 217 23.47 -16.36 9.49
CA LEU A 217 23.23 -17.82 9.53
C LEU A 217 22.93 -18.37 8.13
N PHE A 218 22.23 -17.61 7.30
CA PHE A 218 21.96 -17.98 5.92
C PHE A 218 23.23 -18.03 5.08
N PHE A 219 24.09 -17.01 5.17
CA PHE A 219 25.39 -16.99 4.50
C PHE A 219 26.34 -18.08 5.02
N ARG A 220 26.35 -18.35 6.33
CA ARG A 220 27.22 -19.40 6.90
C ARG A 220 26.85 -20.81 6.43
N ASN A 221 25.56 -21.09 6.19
CA ASN A 221 25.09 -22.36 5.67
C ASN A 221 25.34 -22.54 4.14
N LEU A 222 25.47 -21.46 3.40
CA LEU A 222 25.79 -21.50 1.97
C LEU A 222 27.30 -21.86 1.72
N PHE A 223 28.18 -21.40 2.62
CA PHE A 223 29.63 -21.63 2.50
C PHE A 223 30.15 -22.89 3.20
N SER A 224 29.33 -23.56 4.03
CA SER A 224 29.73 -24.80 4.72
C SER A 224 29.44 -26.10 3.94
N ARG A 225 28.94 -26.01 2.70
CA ARG A 225 28.70 -27.18 1.82
C ARG A 225 29.77 -27.41 0.74
N GLY A 226 30.91 -26.79 0.89
CA GLY A 226 32.03 -26.83 -0.08
C GLY A 226 33.25 -27.65 0.34
N GLU A 227 33.14 -28.60 1.29
CA GLU A 227 34.22 -29.56 1.55
C GLU A 227 33.64 -30.95 1.84
N ILE A 228 33.40 -31.71 0.77
CA ILE A 228 33.48 -33.18 0.81
C ILE A 228 34.15 -33.65 -0.45
N LYS A 229 35.32 -34.29 -0.24
CA LYS A 229 36.21 -35.04 -1.07
C LYS A 229 35.74 -35.47 -2.47
#